data_d1b32e1c20e809721874f336cee9cd42
#
_entry.id   d1b32e1c20e809721874f336cee9cd42
#
_cell.length_a   1.000
_cell.length_b   1.000
_cell.length_c   1.000
_cell.angle_alpha   90.00
_cell.angle_beta   90.00
_cell.angle_gamma   90.00
#
_symmetry.space_group_name_H-M   'P 1'
#
loop_
_entity.id
_entity.type
_entity.pdbx_description
1 polymer ?
#
loop_
_entity_poly.entity_id
_entity_poly.type
_entity_poly.pdbx_seq_one_letter_code
_entity_poly.pdbx_strand_id
1 'polypeptide(L)'
;MKKIYYGRAVYDKKEINAVLNVLKNDSLSLIDGKKVKKLEKKISEIFGKKYGLMVNSGSSANLLALSSFKFKKGSEIITPNLTFSTTVAPIYQLGLIPHFVGVEKNKFLTNTNQIEKCINNKTVALMIPNLLGNIADWKAIHKIAKKYNLKVIEDSADTIGYTVNKKNLGGYSDITTNSFYASHIINGAGTGGIVCFNDYKLYERAKLLRGWGRSSAVFNESENATKRFNVKVSGIDYDAKYIFSDLGYNFLPSEISAAFALEQIKKLKKNILTRNKNFDYLKKFFANYENYFKLPEQNSGVKTPWLAFPLVIKKK
;
A
#
# COMPACT_ATOMS: atom_id res chain seq x y z
N MET A 1 21.09 -7.91 -29.80
CA MET A 1 20.34 -8.49 -28.65
C MET A 1 19.33 -7.50 -28.13
N LYS A 2 18.11 -7.95 -27.81
CA LYS A 2 17.07 -7.08 -27.23
C LYS A 2 17.48 -6.73 -25.80
N LYS A 3 17.57 -5.43 -25.46
CA LYS A 3 17.94 -4.97 -24.11
C LYS A 3 16.89 -5.39 -23.09
N ILE A 4 17.32 -6.07 -22.01
CA ILE A 4 16.46 -6.44 -20.89
C ILE A 4 16.73 -5.44 -19.76
N TYR A 5 15.65 -4.78 -19.28
CA TYR A 5 15.71 -3.82 -18.19
C TYR A 5 15.38 -4.52 -16.87
N TYR A 6 16.00 -4.07 -15.77
CA TYR A 6 15.72 -4.55 -14.42
C TYR A 6 14.25 -4.33 -14.03
N GLY A 7 13.71 -3.17 -14.29
CA GLY A 7 12.31 -2.81 -14.07
C GLY A 7 11.79 -1.90 -15.17
N ARG A 8 10.55 -2.08 -15.55
CA ARG A 8 9.93 -1.35 -16.66
C ARG A 8 8.42 -1.25 -16.48
N ALA A 9 7.86 -0.06 -16.78
CA ALA A 9 6.42 0.08 -16.96
C ALA A 9 5.97 -0.69 -18.20
N VAL A 10 4.90 -1.49 -18.05
CA VAL A 10 4.29 -2.25 -19.15
C VAL A 10 2.87 -1.74 -19.37
N TYR A 11 2.61 -1.20 -20.54
CA TYR A 11 1.30 -0.67 -20.93
C TYR A 11 1.14 -0.72 -22.46
N ASP A 12 -0.07 -0.50 -22.93
CA ASP A 12 -0.40 -0.47 -24.37
C ASP A 12 -1.38 0.69 -24.69
N LYS A 13 -1.96 0.66 -25.88
CA LYS A 13 -2.91 1.67 -26.37
C LYS A 13 -4.13 1.88 -25.45
N LYS A 14 -4.50 0.88 -24.62
CA LYS A 14 -5.67 0.99 -23.74
C LYS A 14 -5.44 1.99 -22.61
N GLU A 15 -4.26 1.93 -21.96
CA GLU A 15 -3.89 2.90 -20.95
C GLU A 15 -3.72 4.30 -21.53
N ILE A 16 -3.09 4.42 -22.72
CA ILE A 16 -2.94 5.70 -23.42
C ILE A 16 -4.32 6.32 -23.70
N ASN A 17 -5.23 5.53 -24.27
CA ASN A 17 -6.58 6.02 -24.61
C ASN A 17 -7.38 6.37 -23.35
N ALA A 18 -7.20 5.64 -22.23
CA ALA A 18 -7.86 5.98 -20.97
C ALA A 18 -7.41 7.34 -20.43
N VAL A 19 -6.10 7.66 -20.52
CA VAL A 19 -5.55 8.96 -20.15
C VAL A 19 -6.06 10.06 -21.07
N LEU A 20 -6.02 9.84 -22.39
CA LEU A 20 -6.53 10.81 -23.38
C LEU A 20 -8.01 11.10 -23.16
N ASN A 21 -8.81 10.10 -22.79
CA ASN A 21 -10.22 10.30 -22.50
C ASN A 21 -10.44 11.22 -21.28
N VAL A 22 -9.62 11.08 -20.22
CA VAL A 22 -9.67 12.00 -19.07
C VAL A 22 -9.36 13.42 -19.51
N LEU A 23 -8.27 13.62 -20.26
CA LEU A 23 -7.84 14.96 -20.71
C LEU A 23 -8.85 15.64 -21.63
N LYS A 24 -9.60 14.87 -22.44
CA LYS A 24 -10.58 15.42 -23.39
C LYS A 24 -11.96 15.67 -22.75
N ASN A 25 -12.38 14.85 -21.79
CA ASN A 25 -13.78 14.78 -21.37
C ASN A 25 -14.03 15.03 -19.86
N ASP A 26 -12.99 14.97 -19.02
CA ASP A 26 -13.13 15.09 -17.55
C ASP A 26 -12.38 16.34 -17.02
N SER A 27 -12.59 17.50 -17.65
CA SER A 27 -11.75 18.69 -17.52
C SER A 27 -11.95 19.53 -16.25
N LEU A 28 -12.93 19.25 -15.38
CA LEU A 28 -13.22 20.12 -14.23
C LEU A 28 -12.13 20.11 -13.15
N SER A 29 -11.58 18.94 -12.86
CA SER A 29 -10.48 18.81 -11.90
C SER A 29 -9.74 17.53 -12.21
N LEU A 30 -8.51 17.54 -12.57
CA LEU A 30 -7.73 16.32 -12.82
C LEU A 30 -7.32 15.60 -11.52
N ILE A 31 -8.03 15.86 -10.41
CA ILE A 31 -7.71 15.42 -9.04
C ILE A 31 -8.96 14.86 -8.38
N ASP A 32 -8.85 13.68 -7.74
CA ASP A 32 -9.84 13.05 -6.83
C ASP A 32 -11.27 12.95 -7.39
N GLY A 33 -11.38 12.59 -8.66
CA GLY A 33 -12.66 12.52 -9.35
C GLY A 33 -13.23 11.09 -9.48
N LYS A 34 -13.99 10.86 -10.55
CA LYS A 34 -14.72 9.60 -10.80
C LYS A 34 -13.82 8.38 -11.02
N LYS A 35 -12.65 8.55 -11.68
CA LYS A 35 -11.72 7.45 -11.93
C LYS A 35 -11.03 7.03 -10.65
N VAL A 36 -10.64 8.00 -9.80
CA VAL A 36 -10.08 7.76 -8.47
C VAL A 36 -11.07 6.96 -7.63
N LYS A 37 -12.32 7.41 -7.48
CA LYS A 37 -13.35 6.70 -6.69
C LYS A 37 -13.58 5.27 -7.19
N LYS A 38 -13.60 5.07 -8.51
CA LYS A 38 -13.73 3.74 -9.11
C LYS A 38 -12.53 2.84 -8.82
N LEU A 39 -11.31 3.40 -8.84
CA LEU A 39 -10.09 2.69 -8.53
C LEU A 39 -10.04 2.31 -7.04
N GLU A 40 -10.34 3.25 -6.16
CA GLU A 40 -10.42 3.05 -4.70
C GLU A 40 -11.30 1.86 -4.34
N LYS A 41 -12.51 1.80 -4.91
CA LYS A 41 -13.43 0.68 -4.72
C LYS A 41 -12.84 -0.64 -5.20
N LYS A 42 -12.30 -0.69 -6.43
CA LYS A 42 -11.76 -1.93 -7.00
C LYS A 42 -10.56 -2.47 -6.24
N ILE A 43 -9.66 -1.61 -5.80
CA ILE A 43 -8.45 -2.05 -5.07
C ILE A 43 -8.83 -2.49 -3.65
N SER A 44 -9.70 -1.76 -2.95
CA SER A 44 -10.15 -2.20 -1.62
C SER A 44 -10.84 -3.56 -1.67
N GLU A 45 -11.67 -3.83 -2.68
CA GLU A 45 -12.28 -5.14 -2.89
C GLU A 45 -11.24 -6.25 -3.12
N ILE A 46 -10.17 -6.00 -3.91
CA ILE A 46 -9.09 -6.96 -4.14
C ILE A 46 -8.39 -7.32 -2.82
N PHE A 47 -8.13 -6.34 -1.95
CA PHE A 47 -7.53 -6.57 -0.63
C PHE A 47 -8.54 -7.07 0.42
N GLY A 48 -9.83 -7.16 0.10
CA GLY A 48 -10.89 -7.53 1.07
C GLY A 48 -11.10 -6.48 2.16
N LYS A 49 -10.92 -5.22 1.82
CA LYS A 49 -11.13 -4.04 2.68
C LYS A 49 -12.42 -3.33 2.31
N LYS A 50 -13.00 -2.59 3.27
CA LYS A 50 -14.25 -1.85 3.07
C LYS A 50 -14.06 -0.52 2.34
N TYR A 51 -12.97 0.18 2.61
CA TYR A 51 -12.70 1.53 2.12
C TYR A 51 -11.32 1.60 1.47
N GLY A 52 -11.22 2.29 0.33
CA GLY A 52 -9.97 2.63 -0.34
C GLY A 52 -9.78 4.14 -0.41
N LEU A 53 -8.56 4.61 -0.27
CA LEU A 53 -8.19 6.01 -0.37
C LEU A 53 -6.91 6.14 -1.19
N MET A 54 -7.05 6.55 -2.46
CA MET A 54 -5.92 6.73 -3.36
C MET A 54 -5.08 7.94 -2.95
N VAL A 55 -3.77 7.83 -3.12
CA VAL A 55 -2.77 8.86 -2.86
C VAL A 55 -1.76 8.94 -4.01
N ASN A 56 -0.89 9.95 -3.98
CA ASN A 56 0.08 10.22 -5.04
C ASN A 56 1.28 9.25 -5.10
N SER A 57 1.51 8.43 -4.08
CA SER A 57 2.58 7.40 -4.07
C SER A 57 2.36 6.33 -3.00
N GLY A 58 3.02 5.16 -3.13
CA GLY A 58 3.07 4.16 -2.07
C GLY A 58 3.73 4.65 -0.78
N SER A 59 4.74 5.51 -0.90
CA SER A 59 5.41 6.14 0.25
C SER A 59 4.45 7.04 1.03
N SER A 60 3.65 7.84 0.32
CA SER A 60 2.58 8.64 0.93
C SER A 60 1.49 7.76 1.55
N ALA A 61 1.20 6.60 0.95
CA ALA A 61 0.26 5.63 1.51
C ALA A 61 0.74 5.13 2.87
N ASN A 62 2.01 4.76 3.01
CA ASN A 62 2.60 4.29 4.26
C ASN A 62 2.59 5.39 5.35
N LEU A 63 2.98 6.62 4.99
CA LEU A 63 2.95 7.73 5.93
C LEU A 63 1.51 8.06 6.37
N LEU A 64 0.56 8.09 5.44
CA LEU A 64 -0.84 8.37 5.73
C LEU A 64 -1.47 7.28 6.60
N ALA A 65 -1.16 6.00 6.32
CA ALA A 65 -1.62 4.86 7.09
C ALA A 65 -1.21 4.99 8.57
N LEU A 66 0.06 5.27 8.81
CA LEU A 66 0.58 5.41 10.18
C LEU A 66 0.05 6.68 10.87
N SER A 67 -0.05 7.81 10.14
CA SER A 67 -0.58 9.08 10.65
C SER A 67 -2.05 8.98 11.09
N SER A 68 -2.84 8.08 10.46
CA SER A 68 -4.26 7.93 10.76
C SER A 68 -4.54 7.36 12.16
N PHE A 69 -3.59 6.68 12.79
CA PHE A 69 -3.74 6.15 14.15
C PHE A 69 -3.50 7.19 15.27
N LYS A 70 -2.77 8.27 14.99
CA LYS A 70 -2.45 9.32 15.98
C LYS A 70 -1.74 8.76 17.22
N PHE A 71 -0.77 7.88 17.03
CA PHE A 71 0.03 7.37 18.14
C PHE A 71 0.81 8.48 18.85
N LYS A 72 1.04 8.30 20.16
CA LYS A 72 1.84 9.23 20.96
C LYS A 72 3.31 9.18 20.50
N LYS A 73 3.97 10.33 20.38
CA LYS A 73 5.42 10.39 20.11
C LYS A 73 6.19 9.53 21.12
N GLY A 74 7.21 8.83 20.65
CA GLY A 74 7.98 7.88 21.44
C GLY A 74 7.35 6.48 21.56
N SER A 75 6.13 6.25 21.02
CA SER A 75 5.60 4.89 20.88
C SER A 75 6.41 4.08 19.90
N GLU A 76 6.49 2.76 20.12
CA GLU A 76 7.30 1.85 19.31
C GLU A 76 6.46 1.10 18.26
N ILE A 77 7.04 0.98 17.07
CA ILE A 77 6.50 0.23 15.94
C ILE A 77 7.47 -0.89 15.59
N ILE A 78 7.02 -2.14 15.65
CA ILE A 78 7.83 -3.28 15.21
C ILE A 78 7.76 -3.40 13.70
N THR A 79 8.94 -3.49 13.06
CA THR A 79 9.11 -3.62 11.61
C THR A 79 10.36 -4.46 11.30
N PRO A 80 10.47 -5.15 10.16
CA PRO A 80 11.68 -5.90 9.84
C PRO A 80 12.86 -4.98 9.49
N ASN A 81 14.08 -5.45 9.73
CA ASN A 81 15.30 -4.76 9.38
C ASN A 81 15.67 -4.85 7.87
N LEU A 82 14.98 -5.71 7.13
CA LEU A 82 15.07 -5.82 5.67
C LEU A 82 13.73 -5.41 5.06
N THR A 83 13.66 -4.19 4.55
CA THR A 83 12.47 -3.62 3.90
C THR A 83 12.86 -2.42 3.05
N PHE A 84 11.92 -1.88 2.29
CA PHE A 84 12.10 -0.61 1.60
C PHE A 84 12.08 0.55 2.60
N SER A 85 12.86 1.61 2.32
CA SER A 85 13.04 2.73 3.25
C SER A 85 11.74 3.38 3.69
N THR A 86 10.72 3.45 2.81
CA THR A 86 9.44 4.11 3.13
C THR A 86 8.44 3.24 3.90
N THR A 87 8.79 2.00 4.23
CA THR A 87 8.12 1.26 5.32
C THR A 87 8.58 1.79 6.69
N VAL A 88 9.83 2.24 6.81
CA VAL A 88 10.44 2.70 8.06
C VAL A 88 10.36 4.22 8.25
N ALA A 89 10.60 4.99 7.18
CA ALA A 89 10.68 6.44 7.24
C ALA A 89 9.48 7.12 7.94
N PRO A 90 8.21 6.70 7.71
CA PRO A 90 7.05 7.26 8.41
C PRO A 90 7.14 7.15 9.94
N ILE A 91 7.78 6.10 10.46
CA ILE A 91 7.94 5.89 11.90
C ILE A 91 8.76 7.05 12.49
N TYR A 92 9.91 7.37 11.88
CA TYR A 92 10.73 8.51 12.30
C TYR A 92 10.05 9.87 12.05
N GLN A 93 9.41 10.04 10.89
CA GLN A 93 8.74 11.30 10.52
C GLN A 93 7.63 11.69 11.50
N LEU A 94 6.99 10.70 12.15
CA LEU A 94 5.94 10.92 13.14
C LEU A 94 6.46 10.96 14.58
N GLY A 95 7.78 10.93 14.78
CA GLY A 95 8.39 10.91 16.10
C GLY A 95 8.17 9.61 16.88
N LEU A 96 7.93 8.52 16.16
CA LEU A 96 7.82 7.16 16.68
C LEU A 96 9.18 6.47 16.63
N ILE A 97 9.31 5.32 17.29
CA ILE A 97 10.56 4.57 17.39
C ILE A 97 10.42 3.24 16.65
N PRO A 98 11.21 2.95 15.62
CA PRO A 98 11.21 1.63 15.00
C PRO A 98 11.92 0.63 15.90
N HIS A 99 11.28 -0.50 16.16
CA HIS A 99 11.87 -1.65 16.79
C HIS A 99 12.08 -2.73 15.74
N PHE A 100 13.34 -3.00 15.41
CA PHE A 100 13.67 -3.90 14.30
C PHE A 100 13.68 -5.36 14.72
N VAL A 101 13.10 -6.21 13.87
CA VAL A 101 13.18 -7.67 13.96
C VAL A 101 13.84 -8.24 12.71
N GLY A 102 14.44 -9.42 12.83
CA GLY A 102 15.06 -10.09 11.69
C GLY A 102 14.03 -10.67 10.71
N VAL A 103 14.56 -11.11 9.56
CA VAL A 103 13.78 -11.82 8.53
C VAL A 103 14.18 -13.29 8.41
N GLU A 104 13.28 -14.12 7.90
CA GLU A 104 13.56 -15.50 7.54
C GLU A 104 14.43 -15.54 6.28
N LYS A 105 15.58 -16.23 6.35
CA LYS A 105 16.67 -16.15 5.35
C LYS A 105 16.21 -16.33 3.91
N ASN A 106 15.51 -17.38 3.57
CA ASN A 106 15.18 -17.67 2.16
C ASN A 106 13.82 -17.12 1.74
N LYS A 107 13.04 -16.61 2.70
CA LYS A 107 11.72 -16.03 2.45
C LYS A 107 11.74 -14.52 2.38
N PHE A 108 12.72 -13.87 3.03
CA PHE A 108 12.81 -12.40 3.19
C PHE A 108 11.61 -11.80 3.94
N LEU A 109 10.86 -12.64 4.65
CA LEU A 109 9.68 -12.27 5.41
C LEU A 109 10.04 -12.01 6.86
N THR A 110 9.29 -11.15 7.52
CA THR A 110 9.43 -10.88 8.96
C THR A 110 9.41 -12.16 9.78
N ASN A 111 10.41 -12.36 10.62
CA ASN A 111 10.47 -13.51 11.52
C ASN A 111 9.46 -13.33 12.67
N THR A 112 8.31 -13.97 12.57
CA THR A 112 7.23 -13.84 13.53
C THR A 112 7.61 -14.30 14.95
N ASN A 113 8.55 -15.25 15.09
CA ASN A 113 9.03 -15.73 16.39
C ASN A 113 9.83 -14.66 17.16
N GLN A 114 10.33 -13.64 16.49
CA GLN A 114 11.05 -12.53 17.12
C GLN A 114 10.10 -11.40 17.56
N ILE A 115 8.92 -11.28 16.96
CA ILE A 115 7.99 -10.18 17.23
C ILE A 115 7.62 -10.17 18.73
N GLU A 116 7.16 -11.29 19.28
CA GLU A 116 6.73 -11.34 20.69
C GLU A 116 7.84 -10.99 21.68
N LYS A 117 9.09 -11.33 21.36
CA LYS A 117 10.25 -11.02 22.22
C LYS A 117 10.58 -9.52 22.27
N CYS A 118 10.12 -8.77 21.27
CA CYS A 118 10.36 -7.32 21.12
C CYS A 118 9.21 -6.48 21.67
N ILE A 119 8.07 -7.07 22.01
CA ILE A 119 6.91 -6.34 22.52
C ILE A 119 7.16 -5.89 23.95
N ASN A 120 6.90 -4.61 24.21
CA ASN A 120 6.95 -3.98 25.52
C ASN A 120 5.78 -2.97 25.68
N ASN A 121 5.74 -2.24 26.80
CA ASN A 121 4.67 -1.29 27.14
C ASN A 121 4.60 -0.05 26.22
N LYS A 122 5.61 0.21 25.39
CA LYS A 122 5.63 1.30 24.39
C LYS A 122 5.20 0.82 23.00
N THR A 123 5.16 -0.50 22.76
CA THR A 123 4.80 -1.08 21.45
C THR A 123 3.31 -0.87 21.18
N VAL A 124 2.97 -0.22 20.07
CA VAL A 124 1.58 0.10 19.71
C VAL A 124 1.14 -0.52 18.39
N ALA A 125 2.07 -0.87 17.49
CA ALA A 125 1.72 -1.42 16.19
C ALA A 125 2.85 -2.27 15.57
N LEU A 126 2.42 -3.06 14.58
CA LEU A 126 3.28 -3.80 13.66
C LEU A 126 3.14 -3.16 12.27
N MET A 127 4.26 -2.82 11.61
CA MET A 127 4.28 -2.38 10.22
C MET A 127 5.11 -3.36 9.40
N ILE A 128 4.43 -4.24 8.67
CA ILE A 128 5.02 -5.44 8.07
C ILE A 128 4.84 -5.43 6.55
N PRO A 129 5.94 -5.54 5.77
CA PRO A 129 5.87 -5.61 4.32
C PRO A 129 5.67 -7.05 3.81
N ASN A 130 4.97 -7.15 2.69
CA ASN A 130 4.99 -8.31 1.80
C ASN A 130 6.16 -8.15 0.81
N LEU A 131 7.38 -8.22 1.31
CA LEU A 131 8.60 -7.83 0.60
C LEU A 131 8.84 -8.70 -0.64
N LEU A 132 9.24 -8.07 -1.75
CA LEU A 132 9.49 -8.69 -3.06
C LEU A 132 8.28 -9.42 -3.64
N GLY A 133 7.09 -9.20 -3.10
CA GLY A 133 5.86 -9.90 -3.45
C GLY A 133 5.68 -11.24 -2.76
N ASN A 134 6.56 -11.63 -1.83
CA ASN A 134 6.31 -12.77 -0.94
C ASN A 134 5.36 -12.36 0.18
N ILE A 135 4.57 -13.30 0.70
CA ILE A 135 3.48 -13.01 1.64
C ILE A 135 3.86 -13.43 3.06
N ALA A 136 3.85 -12.47 3.97
CA ALA A 136 4.09 -12.68 5.39
C ALA A 136 3.07 -13.66 6.02
N ASP A 137 3.41 -14.27 7.14
CA ASP A 137 2.46 -15.10 7.88
C ASP A 137 1.45 -14.22 8.63
N TRP A 138 0.49 -13.69 7.87
CA TRP A 138 -0.54 -12.81 8.41
C TRP A 138 -1.38 -13.46 9.50
N LYS A 139 -1.55 -14.78 9.48
CA LYS A 139 -2.28 -15.49 10.53
C LYS A 139 -1.54 -15.45 11.86
N ALA A 140 -0.23 -15.72 11.85
CA ALA A 140 0.62 -15.61 13.04
C ALA A 140 0.72 -14.15 13.52
N ILE A 141 0.95 -13.20 12.60
CA ILE A 141 1.02 -11.75 12.90
C ILE A 141 -0.28 -11.28 13.57
N HIS A 142 -1.44 -11.62 13.01
CA HIS A 142 -2.74 -11.26 13.57
C HIS A 142 -2.97 -11.85 14.96
N LYS A 143 -2.58 -13.11 15.18
CA LYS A 143 -2.67 -13.77 16.49
C LYS A 143 -1.85 -13.01 17.53
N ILE A 144 -0.62 -12.64 17.20
CA ILE A 144 0.26 -11.84 18.06
C ILE A 144 -0.36 -10.47 18.34
N ALA A 145 -0.76 -9.74 17.28
CA ALA A 145 -1.34 -8.42 17.41
C ALA A 145 -2.60 -8.42 18.29
N LYS A 146 -3.48 -9.41 18.12
CA LYS A 146 -4.68 -9.57 18.96
C LYS A 146 -4.33 -9.86 20.43
N LYS A 147 -3.34 -10.70 20.69
CA LYS A 147 -2.89 -11.04 22.06
C LYS A 147 -2.39 -9.80 22.81
N TYR A 148 -1.69 -8.91 22.13
CA TYR A 148 -1.05 -7.72 22.73
C TYR A 148 -1.78 -6.40 22.40
N ASN A 149 -2.99 -6.47 21.82
CA ASN A 149 -3.78 -5.30 21.40
C ASN A 149 -3.01 -4.30 20.53
N LEU A 150 -2.21 -4.81 19.59
CA LEU A 150 -1.42 -4.01 18.66
C LEU A 150 -2.20 -3.73 17.37
N LYS A 151 -1.96 -2.58 16.76
CA LYS A 151 -2.43 -2.27 15.41
C LYS A 151 -1.55 -2.92 14.36
N VAL A 152 -2.11 -3.26 13.19
CA VAL A 152 -1.40 -3.94 12.11
C VAL A 152 -1.52 -3.15 10.82
N ILE A 153 -0.38 -2.75 10.27
CA ILE A 153 -0.26 -2.12 8.95
C ILE A 153 0.46 -3.12 8.04
N GLU A 154 -0.22 -3.48 6.96
CA GLU A 154 0.30 -4.31 5.90
C GLU A 154 0.82 -3.42 4.77
N ASP A 155 2.13 -3.42 4.54
CA ASP A 155 2.72 -2.79 3.37
C ASP A 155 2.77 -3.81 2.22
N SER A 156 1.81 -3.71 1.31
CA SER A 156 1.70 -4.53 0.11
C SER A 156 2.14 -3.79 -1.16
N ALA A 157 3.11 -2.87 -1.05
CA ALA A 157 3.64 -2.15 -2.22
C ALA A 157 4.08 -3.11 -3.34
N ASP A 158 4.68 -4.22 -2.98
CA ASP A 158 5.29 -5.20 -3.89
C ASP A 158 4.31 -6.25 -4.44
N THR A 159 3.04 -6.27 -3.99
CA THR A 159 2.08 -7.30 -4.43
C THR A 159 0.64 -6.83 -4.40
N ILE A 160 -0.18 -7.39 -5.29
CA ILE A 160 -1.63 -7.20 -5.33
C ILE A 160 -2.31 -8.43 -5.91
N GLY A 161 -3.48 -8.80 -5.37
CA GLY A 161 -4.24 -9.96 -5.85
C GLY A 161 -3.66 -11.29 -5.39
N TYR A 162 -2.86 -11.30 -4.34
CA TYR A 162 -2.38 -12.52 -3.70
C TYR A 162 -3.51 -13.22 -2.93
N THR A 163 -3.35 -14.51 -2.70
CA THR A 163 -4.25 -15.32 -1.87
C THR A 163 -3.47 -16.29 -1.02
N VAL A 164 -4.03 -16.66 0.13
CA VAL A 164 -3.55 -17.76 0.96
C VAL A 164 -4.69 -18.76 1.11
N ASN A 165 -4.45 -20.02 0.71
CA ASN A 165 -5.48 -21.06 0.66
C ASN A 165 -6.75 -20.59 -0.10
N LYS A 166 -6.56 -19.91 -1.25
CA LYS A 166 -7.60 -19.35 -2.13
C LYS A 166 -8.45 -18.23 -1.48
N LYS A 167 -8.06 -17.67 -0.33
CA LYS A 167 -8.75 -16.58 0.36
C LYS A 167 -7.88 -15.33 0.37
N ASN A 168 -8.49 -14.15 0.30
CA ASN A 168 -7.80 -12.90 0.65
C ASN A 168 -7.69 -12.76 2.17
N LEU A 169 -6.79 -11.91 2.63
CA LEU A 169 -6.46 -11.78 4.05
C LEU A 169 -6.84 -10.40 4.63
N GLY A 170 -7.77 -9.68 4.00
CA GLY A 170 -8.14 -8.31 4.39
C GLY A 170 -8.61 -8.12 5.84
N GLY A 171 -8.97 -9.20 6.54
CA GLY A 171 -9.32 -9.17 7.96
C GLY A 171 -8.14 -9.28 8.93
N TYR A 172 -6.91 -9.55 8.44
CA TYR A 172 -5.75 -9.77 9.31
C TYR A 172 -4.94 -8.52 9.63
N SER A 173 -5.16 -7.43 8.89
CA SER A 173 -4.56 -6.12 9.15
C SER A 173 -5.63 -5.04 9.33
N ASP A 174 -5.34 -4.00 10.12
CA ASP A 174 -6.22 -2.83 10.25
C ASP A 174 -6.18 -2.01 8.95
N ILE A 175 -4.98 -1.81 8.41
CA ILE A 175 -4.72 -1.03 7.20
C ILE A 175 -3.83 -1.83 6.26
N THR A 176 -4.14 -1.78 4.95
CA THR A 176 -3.26 -2.28 3.88
C THR A 176 -2.89 -1.13 2.96
N THR A 177 -1.60 -0.97 2.64
CA THR A 177 -1.11 -0.01 1.64
C THR A 177 -0.67 -0.71 0.36
N ASN A 178 -0.75 -0.01 -0.77
CA ASN A 178 -0.21 -0.52 -2.04
C ASN A 178 0.39 0.63 -2.86
N SER A 179 1.27 0.29 -3.80
CA SER A 179 1.97 1.25 -4.66
C SER A 179 1.65 0.99 -6.13
N PHE A 180 1.48 2.08 -6.88
CA PHE A 180 1.31 2.07 -8.33
C PHE A 180 2.54 2.66 -9.04
N TYR A 181 3.73 2.47 -8.44
CA TYR A 181 4.99 2.87 -9.04
C TYR A 181 5.22 2.15 -10.38
N ALA A 182 6.02 2.75 -11.27
CA ALA A 182 6.18 2.34 -12.66
C ALA A 182 6.49 0.85 -12.88
N SER A 183 7.29 0.21 -12.02
CA SER A 183 7.71 -1.18 -12.14
C SER A 183 6.90 -2.18 -11.29
N HIS A 184 5.90 -1.72 -10.55
CA HIS A 184 5.07 -2.59 -9.71
C HIS A 184 4.07 -3.43 -10.53
N ILE A 185 3.34 -4.30 -9.88
CA ILE A 185 2.40 -5.27 -10.50
C ILE A 185 1.34 -4.56 -11.33
N ILE A 186 0.85 -3.43 -10.82
CA ILE A 186 0.07 -2.42 -11.54
C ILE A 186 0.75 -1.08 -11.38
N ASN A 187 0.61 -0.17 -12.35
CA ASN A 187 1.16 1.17 -12.23
C ASN A 187 0.13 2.24 -12.59
N GLY A 188 0.37 3.46 -12.13
CA GLY A 188 -0.49 4.62 -12.34
C GLY A 188 0.18 5.68 -13.22
N ALA A 189 0.67 5.32 -14.41
CA ALA A 189 1.46 6.20 -15.27
C ALA A 189 2.74 6.72 -14.56
N GLY A 190 3.38 5.85 -13.78
CA GLY A 190 4.64 6.13 -13.09
C GLY A 190 4.49 6.45 -11.60
N THR A 191 3.32 6.85 -11.14
CA THR A 191 3.05 7.27 -9.76
C THR A 191 1.70 6.78 -9.24
N GLY A 192 1.45 6.98 -7.96
CA GLY A 192 0.21 6.60 -7.29
C GLY A 192 0.41 5.57 -6.17
N GLY A 193 -0.55 5.50 -5.30
CA GLY A 193 -0.65 4.52 -4.24
C GLY A 193 -2.05 4.52 -3.64
N ILE A 194 -2.30 3.64 -2.69
CA ILE A 194 -3.59 3.55 -2.03
C ILE A 194 -3.42 3.08 -0.59
N VAL A 195 -4.30 3.55 0.28
CA VAL A 195 -4.49 3.04 1.64
C VAL A 195 -5.88 2.43 1.73
N CYS A 196 -5.98 1.21 2.22
CA CYS A 196 -7.24 0.47 2.35
C CYS A 196 -7.54 0.17 3.82
N PHE A 197 -8.80 0.38 4.23
CA PHE A 197 -9.24 0.33 5.62
C PHE A 197 -10.47 -0.59 5.80
N ASN A 198 -10.63 -1.12 7.03
CA ASN A 198 -11.88 -1.72 7.49
C ASN A 198 -12.66 -0.77 8.42
N ASP A 199 -11.96 0.11 9.13
CA ASP A 199 -12.52 1.09 10.07
C ASP A 199 -12.80 2.42 9.37
N TYR A 200 -14.05 2.91 9.47
CA TYR A 200 -14.47 4.17 8.86
C TYR A 200 -13.81 5.39 9.50
N LYS A 201 -13.56 5.38 10.81
CA LYS A 201 -12.94 6.52 11.51
C LYS A 201 -11.48 6.71 11.06
N LEU A 202 -10.74 5.61 10.86
CA LEU A 202 -9.38 5.67 10.30
C LEU A 202 -9.39 6.17 8.85
N TYR A 203 -10.34 5.69 8.03
CA TYR A 203 -10.51 6.15 6.65
C TYR A 203 -10.84 7.64 6.57
N GLU A 204 -11.82 8.12 7.37
CA GLU A 204 -12.22 9.52 7.41
C GLU A 204 -11.07 10.43 7.86
N ARG A 205 -10.34 10.02 8.91
CA ARG A 205 -9.14 10.74 9.35
C ARG A 205 -8.07 10.77 8.27
N ALA A 206 -7.78 9.64 7.61
CA ALA A 206 -6.83 9.61 6.51
C ALA A 206 -7.27 10.53 5.37
N LYS A 207 -8.56 10.59 5.04
CA LYS A 207 -9.11 11.49 4.02
C LYS A 207 -8.89 12.96 4.39
N LEU A 208 -9.10 13.32 5.65
CA LEU A 208 -8.80 14.66 6.17
C LEU A 208 -7.31 15.00 5.99
N LEU A 209 -6.42 14.12 6.47
CA LEU A 209 -4.96 14.32 6.41
C LEU A 209 -4.43 14.35 4.98
N ARG A 210 -4.97 13.55 4.05
CA ARG A 210 -4.61 13.54 2.63
C ARG A 210 -4.76 14.90 1.97
N GLY A 211 -5.80 15.66 2.37
CA GLY A 211 -6.20 16.95 1.82
C GLY A 211 -5.88 18.13 2.76
N TRP A 212 -4.64 18.30 3.16
CA TRP A 212 -4.11 19.40 4.00
C TRP A 212 -4.69 19.49 5.41
N GLY A 213 -5.48 18.54 5.87
CA GLY A 213 -6.21 18.66 7.14
C GLY A 213 -7.44 19.56 7.06
N ARG A 214 -7.94 19.86 5.86
CA ARG A 214 -9.12 20.72 5.64
C ARG A 214 -10.41 20.00 6.00
N SER A 215 -11.31 20.68 6.71
CA SER A 215 -12.63 20.13 7.05
C SER A 215 -13.45 19.75 5.82
N SER A 216 -13.34 20.49 4.72
CA SER A 216 -14.02 20.16 3.45
C SER A 216 -13.51 18.89 2.77
N ALA A 217 -12.32 18.38 3.12
CA ALA A 217 -11.78 17.16 2.54
C ALA A 217 -12.64 15.91 2.85
N VAL A 218 -13.39 15.92 3.95
CA VAL A 218 -14.30 14.81 4.32
C VAL A 218 -15.68 14.92 3.69
N PHE A 219 -16.00 16.03 3.01
CA PHE A 219 -17.24 16.16 2.26
C PHE A 219 -17.21 15.25 1.02
N ASN A 220 -18.35 14.66 0.65
CA ASN A 220 -18.42 13.84 -0.56
C ASN A 220 -18.17 14.65 -1.83
N GLU A 221 -18.46 15.95 -1.78
CA GLU A 221 -18.25 16.95 -2.82
C GLU A 221 -17.55 18.14 -2.20
N SER A 222 -16.21 18.11 -2.14
CA SER A 222 -15.41 19.15 -1.47
C SER A 222 -15.57 20.55 -2.06
N GLU A 223 -16.00 20.67 -3.32
CA GLU A 223 -16.24 21.94 -4.00
C GLU A 223 -17.74 22.37 -3.99
N ASN A 224 -18.63 21.62 -3.32
CA ASN A 224 -20.03 21.98 -3.22
C ASN A 224 -20.20 23.28 -2.41
N ALA A 225 -20.61 24.37 -3.09
CA ALA A 225 -20.71 25.70 -2.50
C ALA A 225 -21.64 25.73 -1.27
N THR A 226 -22.79 25.07 -1.33
CA THR A 226 -23.75 25.02 -0.21
C THR A 226 -23.14 24.40 1.04
N LYS A 227 -22.39 23.31 0.90
CA LYS A 227 -21.72 22.66 2.04
C LYS A 227 -20.54 23.47 2.56
N ARG A 228 -19.81 24.14 1.66
CA ARG A 228 -18.64 24.94 2.02
C ARG A 228 -19.00 26.16 2.82
N PHE A 229 -20.04 26.90 2.41
CA PHE A 229 -20.44 28.16 3.03
C PHE A 229 -21.46 28.01 4.16
N ASN A 230 -21.91 26.81 4.47
CA ASN A 230 -22.82 26.52 5.59
C ASN A 230 -22.04 26.06 6.84
N VAL A 231 -20.92 26.71 7.14
CA VAL A 231 -20.07 26.40 8.30
C VAL A 231 -19.78 27.68 9.07
N LYS A 232 -19.93 27.61 10.40
CA LYS A 232 -19.63 28.72 11.30
C LYS A 232 -18.45 28.40 12.20
N VAL A 233 -17.58 29.38 12.40
CA VAL A 233 -16.49 29.36 13.39
C VAL A 233 -16.73 30.48 14.35
N SER A 234 -16.97 30.17 15.62
CA SER A 234 -17.31 31.16 16.68
C SER A 234 -18.49 32.07 16.28
N GLY A 235 -19.50 31.52 15.58
CA GLY A 235 -20.68 32.27 15.13
C GLY A 235 -20.53 33.04 13.82
N ILE A 236 -19.32 33.09 13.25
CA ILE A 236 -19.02 33.78 11.98
C ILE A 236 -19.10 32.78 10.83
N ASP A 237 -19.72 33.16 9.72
CA ASP A 237 -19.79 32.33 8.50
C ASP A 237 -18.38 32.19 7.87
N TYR A 238 -18.00 30.95 7.59
CA TYR A 238 -16.69 30.61 7.05
C TYR A 238 -16.80 29.67 5.87
N ASP A 239 -15.86 29.78 4.93
CA ASP A 239 -15.65 28.75 3.89
C ASP A 239 -14.88 27.57 4.50
N ALA A 240 -15.53 26.38 4.57
CA ALA A 240 -14.92 25.15 5.08
C ALA A 240 -13.59 24.77 4.38
N LYS A 241 -13.35 25.30 3.18
CA LYS A 241 -12.09 25.10 2.43
C LYS A 241 -10.88 25.72 3.16
N TYR A 242 -11.10 26.71 3.99
CA TYR A 242 -10.06 27.41 4.75
C TYR A 242 -10.08 27.09 6.25
N ILE A 243 -10.86 26.08 6.66
CA ILE A 243 -10.87 25.57 8.03
C ILE A 243 -10.00 24.33 8.08
N PHE A 244 -8.90 24.40 8.82
CA PHE A 244 -7.95 23.31 9.00
C PHE A 244 -8.16 22.69 10.38
N SER A 245 -8.63 21.44 10.40
CA SER A 245 -8.93 20.70 11.65
C SER A 245 -7.76 19.85 12.14
N ASP A 246 -6.74 19.66 11.31
CA ASP A 246 -5.53 18.91 11.64
C ASP A 246 -4.37 19.37 10.73
N LEU A 247 -3.13 19.00 11.09
CA LEU A 247 -1.96 19.16 10.25
C LEU A 247 -1.93 18.02 9.21
N GLY A 248 -2.22 18.36 7.97
CA GLY A 248 -2.32 17.37 6.89
C GLY A 248 -1.27 17.57 5.80
N TYR A 249 -1.40 16.75 4.77
CA TYR A 249 -0.49 16.65 3.61
C TYR A 249 -1.21 17.03 2.32
N ASN A 250 -0.45 17.27 1.26
CA ASN A 250 -0.98 17.22 -0.09
C ASN A 250 -0.60 15.87 -0.74
N PHE A 251 -1.41 14.84 -0.49
CA PHE A 251 -1.26 13.52 -1.08
C PHE A 251 -2.38 13.19 -2.07
N LEU A 252 -3.02 14.22 -2.61
CA LEU A 252 -4.15 14.06 -3.53
C LEU A 252 -3.72 13.29 -4.79
N PRO A 253 -4.58 12.34 -5.24
CA PRO A 253 -4.31 11.52 -6.41
C PRO A 253 -4.72 12.21 -7.71
N SER A 254 -4.12 11.80 -8.82
CA SER A 254 -4.48 12.26 -10.17
C SER A 254 -5.53 11.34 -10.82
N GLU A 255 -6.54 11.92 -11.49
CA GLU A 255 -7.48 11.20 -12.35
C GLU A 255 -6.77 10.49 -13.51
N ILE A 256 -5.68 11.06 -14.03
CA ILE A 256 -4.85 10.46 -15.09
C ILE A 256 -4.24 9.16 -14.59
N SER A 257 -3.62 9.18 -13.40
CA SER A 257 -3.05 7.98 -12.79
C SER A 257 -4.11 6.93 -12.49
N ALA A 258 -5.28 7.35 -12.02
CA ALA A 258 -6.39 6.43 -11.74
C ALA A 258 -6.94 5.79 -13.01
N ALA A 259 -7.11 6.54 -14.09
CA ALA A 259 -7.57 6.03 -15.38
C ALA A 259 -6.61 4.99 -15.96
N PHE A 260 -5.30 5.28 -15.90
CA PHE A 260 -4.25 4.36 -16.32
C PHE A 260 -4.29 3.07 -15.49
N ALA A 261 -4.31 3.17 -14.15
CA ALA A 261 -4.34 2.03 -13.24
C ALA A 261 -5.59 1.17 -13.39
N LEU A 262 -6.74 1.76 -13.72
CA LEU A 262 -7.97 1.01 -13.99
C LEU A 262 -7.83 0.05 -15.19
N GLU A 263 -7.10 0.43 -16.23
CA GLU A 263 -6.81 -0.46 -17.36
C GLU A 263 -5.80 -1.55 -16.96
N GLN A 264 -4.83 -1.22 -16.11
CA GLN A 264 -3.90 -2.21 -15.54
C GLN A 264 -4.63 -3.29 -14.73
N ILE A 265 -5.64 -2.92 -13.93
CA ILE A 265 -6.46 -3.87 -13.16
C ILE A 265 -7.18 -4.86 -14.09
N LYS A 266 -7.67 -4.43 -15.23
CA LYS A 266 -8.31 -5.34 -16.22
C LYS A 266 -7.34 -6.43 -16.71
N LYS A 267 -6.04 -6.14 -16.70
CA LYS A 267 -4.96 -7.06 -17.11
C LYS A 267 -4.37 -7.84 -15.93
N LEU A 268 -4.76 -7.56 -14.69
CA LEU A 268 -4.13 -8.09 -13.48
C LEU A 268 -4.05 -9.62 -13.48
N LYS A 269 -5.14 -10.32 -13.80
CA LYS A 269 -5.18 -11.80 -13.85
C LYS A 269 -4.13 -12.35 -14.82
N LYS A 270 -4.03 -11.77 -16.03
CA LYS A 270 -3.02 -12.16 -17.03
C LYS A 270 -1.61 -11.88 -16.53
N ASN A 271 -1.39 -10.71 -15.90
CA ASN A 271 -0.09 -10.33 -15.38
C ASN A 271 0.37 -11.26 -14.25
N ILE A 272 -0.53 -11.65 -13.34
CA ILE A 272 -0.26 -12.64 -12.28
C ILE A 272 0.19 -13.96 -12.88
N LEU A 273 -0.55 -14.49 -13.86
CA LEU A 273 -0.21 -15.75 -14.52
C LEU A 273 1.16 -15.70 -15.22
N THR A 274 1.45 -14.60 -15.92
CA THR A 274 2.74 -14.43 -16.60
C THR A 274 3.89 -14.34 -15.60
N ARG A 275 3.75 -13.57 -14.51
CA ARG A 275 4.78 -13.45 -13.46
C ARG A 275 5.04 -14.80 -12.79
N ASN A 276 4.01 -15.56 -12.46
CA ASN A 276 4.16 -16.86 -11.84
C ASN A 276 4.86 -17.85 -12.79
N LYS A 277 4.48 -17.86 -14.08
CA LYS A 277 5.18 -18.68 -15.09
C LYS A 277 6.67 -18.32 -15.19
N ASN A 278 7.00 -17.02 -15.19
CA ASN A 278 8.40 -16.57 -15.23
C ASN A 278 9.15 -16.96 -13.95
N PHE A 279 8.51 -16.81 -12.78
CA PHE A 279 9.09 -17.20 -11.50
C PHE A 279 9.39 -18.71 -11.45
N ASP A 280 8.44 -19.56 -11.86
CA ASP A 280 8.60 -21.01 -11.90
C ASP A 280 9.72 -21.42 -12.89
N TYR A 281 9.79 -20.76 -14.05
CA TYR A 281 10.86 -20.97 -15.02
C TYR A 281 12.24 -20.66 -14.42
N LEU A 282 12.39 -19.50 -13.77
CA LEU A 282 13.64 -19.12 -13.13
C LEU A 282 13.99 -20.07 -11.97
N LYS A 283 13.01 -20.46 -11.17
CA LYS A 283 13.20 -21.41 -10.08
C LYS A 283 13.71 -22.75 -10.58
N LYS A 284 13.12 -23.27 -11.66
CA LYS A 284 13.59 -24.52 -12.31
C LYS A 284 15.01 -24.38 -12.87
N PHE A 285 15.31 -23.27 -13.52
CA PHE A 285 16.65 -23.01 -14.05
C PHE A 285 17.71 -22.95 -12.93
N PHE A 286 17.47 -22.16 -11.89
CA PHE A 286 18.42 -21.98 -10.80
C PHE A 286 18.49 -23.17 -9.83
N ALA A 287 17.59 -24.14 -9.91
CA ALA A 287 17.71 -25.41 -9.18
C ALA A 287 18.99 -26.16 -9.52
N ASN A 288 19.49 -26.02 -10.76
CA ASN A 288 20.76 -26.61 -11.18
C ASN A 288 22.00 -25.90 -10.57
N TYR A 289 21.79 -24.78 -9.89
CA TYR A 289 22.84 -23.93 -9.33
C TYR A 289 22.72 -23.76 -7.81
N GLU A 290 22.05 -24.69 -7.14
CA GLU A 290 21.87 -24.63 -5.68
C GLU A 290 23.19 -24.72 -4.89
N ASN A 291 24.28 -25.16 -5.51
CA ASN A 291 25.63 -25.10 -4.92
C ASN A 291 26.07 -23.64 -4.70
N TYR A 292 25.61 -22.69 -5.52
CA TYR A 292 26.00 -21.28 -5.49
C TYR A 292 24.93 -20.37 -4.89
N PHE A 293 23.66 -20.74 -5.02
CA PHE A 293 22.52 -19.92 -4.65
C PHE A 293 21.57 -20.64 -3.71
N LYS A 294 20.92 -19.89 -2.84
CA LYS A 294 19.70 -20.31 -2.17
C LYS A 294 18.51 -19.72 -2.91
N LEU A 295 17.55 -20.56 -3.22
CA LEU A 295 16.33 -20.18 -3.93
C LEU A 295 15.32 -19.55 -2.98
N PRO A 296 14.43 -18.68 -3.52
CA PRO A 296 13.35 -18.11 -2.72
C PRO A 296 12.37 -19.18 -2.27
N GLU A 297 11.97 -19.09 -1.02
CA GLU A 297 10.97 -19.94 -0.39
C GLU A 297 9.68 -19.15 -0.10
N GLN A 298 8.56 -19.85 -0.06
CA GLN A 298 7.25 -19.28 0.18
C GLN A 298 6.51 -20.10 1.24
N ASN A 299 5.65 -19.44 2.01
CA ASN A 299 4.76 -20.12 2.94
C ASN A 299 3.75 -21.00 2.19
N SER A 300 3.34 -22.12 2.80
CA SER A 300 2.37 -23.04 2.20
C SER A 300 1.04 -22.36 1.89
N GLY A 301 0.43 -22.74 0.77
CA GLY A 301 -0.87 -22.23 0.33
C GLY A 301 -0.87 -20.82 -0.25
N VAL A 302 0.27 -20.14 -0.29
CA VAL A 302 0.38 -18.78 -0.86
C VAL A 302 0.42 -18.84 -2.38
N LYS A 303 -0.38 -17.95 -3.01
CA LYS A 303 -0.29 -17.60 -4.44
C LYS A 303 -0.13 -16.09 -4.55
N THR A 304 0.96 -15.63 -5.16
CA THR A 304 1.31 -14.21 -5.28
C THR A 304 1.96 -13.92 -6.62
N PRO A 305 1.78 -12.72 -7.18
CA PRO A 305 2.46 -12.31 -8.41
C PRO A 305 3.87 -11.79 -8.15
N TRP A 306 4.71 -12.48 -7.48
CA TRP A 306 6.08 -12.06 -7.16
C TRP A 306 6.58 -10.80 -7.89
N LEU A 307 7.11 -9.82 -7.18
CA LEU A 307 7.68 -8.62 -7.79
C LEU A 307 9.04 -8.93 -8.42
N ALA A 308 9.85 -9.75 -7.76
CA ALA A 308 11.19 -10.10 -8.17
C ALA A 308 11.48 -11.59 -7.93
N PHE A 309 12.57 -12.10 -8.51
CA PHE A 309 13.13 -13.42 -8.23
C PHE A 309 14.42 -13.24 -7.41
N PRO A 310 14.35 -13.24 -6.07
CA PRO A 310 15.52 -13.02 -5.23
C PRO A 310 16.39 -14.27 -5.13
N LEU A 311 17.71 -14.07 -5.18
CA LEU A 311 18.70 -15.12 -4.98
C LEU A 311 19.65 -14.71 -3.85
N VAL A 312 19.95 -15.65 -2.95
CA VAL A 312 20.98 -15.46 -1.93
C VAL A 312 22.24 -16.23 -2.35
N ILE A 313 23.35 -15.50 -2.52
CA ILE A 313 24.64 -16.11 -2.82
C ILE A 313 25.12 -16.87 -1.60
N LYS A 314 25.49 -18.14 -1.76
CA LYS A 314 26.16 -18.91 -0.72
C LYS A 314 27.62 -18.47 -0.64
N LYS A 315 28.10 -18.18 0.57
CA LYS A 315 29.55 -17.99 0.75
C LYS A 315 30.26 -19.28 0.37
N LYS A 316 31.34 -19.14 -0.40
CA LYS A 316 32.30 -20.23 -0.60
C LYS A 316 33.01 -20.55 0.70
#